data_ac8ee678ae965e47d406e8082f727bac
#
_entry.id   ac8ee678ae965e47d406e8082f727bac
#
_cell.length_a   1.000
_cell.length_b   1.000
_cell.length_c   1.000
_cell.angle_alpha   90.00
_cell.angle_beta   90.00
_cell.angle_gamma   90.00
#
_symmetry.space_group_name_H-M   'P 1'
#
loop_
_entity.id
_entity.type
_entity.pdbx_description
1 polymer ?
#
loop_
_entity_poly.entity_id
_entity_poly.type
_entity_poly.pdbx_seq_one_letter_code
_entity_poly.pdbx_strand_id
1 'polypeptide(L)'
;MELNILGTASQLPTTNRNHGGYLLRWQGENILLDPGEGIQRQCVIGGLSVPAIRTICISHFHGDHCLGLPGIIQRLSLAKVTEPVSIIYPREGEDFLKRLLTCSDYHQTLSLHLLPISREGMVYQAGKLRIEAIKLKHRIPAYGFRIVQPGGFRFDKEKLIAAGIKGKSVGILKEKGELQTEKGIITRESVSKTIPDRVFTYVADTAPGNHVKPLMDHADLLLCETTFMENERDLAEAYDHLTTGTAAKAALDNQVAFLIATHFSERYRNTRVIEKELREVFPRSYAAEDLTRFSLVLKTKTLNVETLRKKNG
;
A
#
# COMPACT_ATOMS: atom_id res chain seq x y z
N MET A 1 -10.91 1.58 3.87
CA MET A 1 -9.49 1.20 3.62
C MET A 1 -8.95 0.67 4.94
N GLU A 2 -8.47 -0.56 4.96
CA GLU A 2 -7.89 -1.19 6.16
C GLU A 2 -6.47 -1.65 5.83
N LEU A 3 -5.51 -1.24 6.63
CA LEU A 3 -4.12 -1.70 6.58
C LEU A 3 -3.82 -2.51 7.82
N ASN A 4 -3.44 -3.77 7.63
CA ASN A 4 -3.08 -4.68 8.71
C ASN A 4 -1.56 -4.85 8.70
N ILE A 5 -0.92 -4.47 9.79
CA ILE A 5 0.52 -4.60 10.01
C ILE A 5 0.80 -5.99 10.57
N LEU A 6 1.55 -6.79 9.85
CA LEU A 6 1.91 -8.16 10.26
C LEU A 6 3.29 -8.21 10.90
N GLY A 7 4.17 -7.29 10.54
CA GLY A 7 5.51 -7.14 11.09
C GLY A 7 6.08 -5.77 10.80
N THR A 8 6.99 -5.31 11.65
CA THR A 8 7.53 -3.94 11.64
C THR A 8 9.05 -3.88 11.73
N ALA A 9 9.73 -5.02 11.86
CA ALA A 9 11.19 -5.07 11.87
C ALA A 9 11.75 -4.85 10.46
N SER A 10 12.93 -4.27 10.41
CA SER A 10 13.79 -4.25 9.23
C SER A 10 14.56 -5.59 9.10
N GLN A 11 15.81 -5.56 8.70
CA GLN A 11 16.62 -6.73 8.38
C GLN A 11 16.68 -7.81 9.47
N LEU A 12 16.63 -7.43 10.76
CA LEU A 12 16.68 -8.38 11.88
C LEU A 12 15.35 -8.37 12.66
N PRO A 13 14.67 -9.52 12.78
CA PRO A 13 13.51 -9.65 13.61
C PRO A 13 13.90 -9.60 15.09
N THR A 14 12.96 -9.26 15.96
CA THR A 14 13.18 -9.25 17.40
C THR A 14 12.17 -10.16 18.09
N THR A 15 12.27 -10.30 19.42
CA THR A 15 11.27 -11.06 20.19
C THR A 15 9.84 -10.49 20.06
N ASN A 16 9.72 -9.19 19.75
CA ASN A 16 8.44 -8.48 19.71
C ASN A 16 8.06 -7.96 18.31
N ARG A 17 8.99 -8.05 17.35
CA ARG A 17 8.75 -7.57 15.98
C ARG A 17 9.18 -8.62 14.96
N ASN A 18 8.25 -9.01 14.11
CA ASN A 18 8.47 -9.85 12.94
C ASN A 18 8.99 -8.99 11.77
N HIS A 19 9.64 -9.61 10.81
CA HIS A 19 9.95 -8.96 9.52
C HIS A 19 8.71 -8.32 8.90
N GLY A 20 8.92 -7.30 8.08
CA GLY A 20 7.88 -6.55 7.42
C GLY A 20 6.89 -7.41 6.63
N GLY A 21 5.65 -7.00 6.64
CA GLY A 21 4.57 -7.58 5.85
C GLY A 21 3.27 -6.86 6.14
N TYR A 22 2.55 -6.47 5.09
CA TYR A 22 1.41 -5.58 5.25
C TYR A 22 0.25 -6.06 4.36
N LEU A 23 -0.92 -6.26 4.96
CA LEU A 23 -2.12 -6.68 4.23
C LEU A 23 -3.09 -5.50 4.12
N LEU A 24 -3.16 -4.92 2.93
CA LEU A 24 -4.15 -3.91 2.57
C LEU A 24 -5.45 -4.59 2.15
N ARG A 25 -6.56 -4.24 2.81
CA ARG A 25 -7.91 -4.63 2.45
C ARG A 25 -8.70 -3.41 2.02
N TRP A 26 -9.00 -3.35 0.75
CA TRP A 26 -9.66 -2.18 0.17
C TRP A 26 -10.48 -2.53 -1.06
N GLN A 27 -11.73 -2.03 -1.15
CA GLN A 27 -12.65 -2.24 -2.29
C GLN A 27 -12.88 -3.72 -2.66
N GLY A 28 -12.86 -4.60 -1.66
CA GLY A 28 -12.98 -6.05 -1.87
C GLY A 28 -11.66 -6.76 -2.18
N GLU A 29 -10.59 -6.01 -2.46
CA GLU A 29 -9.27 -6.57 -2.74
C GLU A 29 -8.47 -6.80 -1.44
N ASN A 30 -7.63 -7.85 -1.46
CA ASN A 30 -6.68 -8.19 -0.41
C ASN A 30 -5.28 -8.23 -1.04
N ILE A 31 -4.51 -7.19 -0.80
CA ILE A 31 -3.18 -6.97 -1.38
C ILE A 31 -2.14 -7.15 -0.28
N LEU A 32 -1.27 -8.14 -0.42
CA LEU A 32 -0.15 -8.37 0.48
C LEU A 32 1.09 -7.66 -0.07
N LEU A 33 1.67 -6.80 0.76
CA LEU A 33 2.89 -6.06 0.45
C LEU A 33 4.02 -6.67 1.25
N ASP A 34 5.12 -6.99 0.59
CA ASP A 34 6.37 -7.53 1.14
C ASP A 34 6.17 -8.66 2.16
N PRO A 35 5.94 -9.89 1.72
CA PRO A 35 5.82 -11.03 2.61
C PRO A 35 7.17 -11.44 3.19
N GLY A 36 7.65 -10.76 4.22
CA GLY A 36 8.84 -11.14 4.98
C GLY A 36 8.69 -12.49 5.69
N GLU A 37 9.76 -13.01 6.26
CA GLU A 37 9.73 -14.28 7.00
C GLU A 37 8.69 -14.24 8.12
N GLY A 38 7.96 -15.34 8.32
CA GLY A 38 6.97 -15.49 9.39
C GLY A 38 5.59 -14.88 9.11
N ILE A 39 5.38 -14.18 7.99
CA ILE A 39 4.11 -13.48 7.68
C ILE A 39 2.92 -14.43 7.61
N GLN A 40 3.09 -15.67 7.15
CA GLN A 40 2.03 -16.68 7.21
C GLN A 40 1.55 -16.91 8.66
N ARG A 41 2.48 -17.06 9.61
CA ARG A 41 2.16 -17.23 11.03
C ARG A 41 1.50 -15.97 11.61
N GLN A 42 1.99 -14.79 11.26
CA GLN A 42 1.42 -13.52 11.69
C GLN A 42 -0.04 -13.35 11.21
N CYS A 43 -0.37 -13.77 9.98
CA CYS A 43 -1.76 -13.82 9.51
C CYS A 43 -2.64 -14.71 10.40
N VAL A 44 -2.14 -15.88 10.82
CA VAL A 44 -2.89 -16.79 11.70
C VAL A 44 -3.11 -16.16 13.08
N ILE A 45 -2.08 -15.55 13.67
CA ILE A 45 -2.19 -14.87 14.98
C ILE A 45 -3.17 -13.70 14.90
N GLY A 46 -3.10 -12.89 13.83
CA GLY A 46 -3.98 -11.75 13.60
C GLY A 46 -5.40 -12.12 13.15
N GLY A 47 -5.72 -13.41 12.97
CA GLY A 47 -7.03 -13.86 12.47
C GLY A 47 -7.34 -13.42 11.03
N LEU A 48 -6.29 -13.23 10.21
CA LEU A 48 -6.41 -12.80 8.82
C LEU A 48 -6.40 -14.01 7.88
N SER A 49 -7.26 -13.96 6.86
CA SER A 49 -7.42 -15.06 5.90
C SER A 49 -6.38 -14.99 4.79
N VAL A 50 -5.34 -15.83 4.85
CA VAL A 50 -4.39 -15.98 3.74
C VAL A 50 -5.09 -16.40 2.43
N PRO A 51 -6.06 -17.35 2.43
CA PRO A 51 -6.79 -17.73 1.22
C PRO A 51 -7.56 -16.60 0.53
N ALA A 52 -7.74 -15.46 1.17
CA ALA A 52 -8.38 -14.30 0.55
C ALA A 52 -7.42 -13.40 -0.26
N ILE A 53 -6.11 -13.61 -0.16
CA ILE A 53 -5.10 -12.82 -0.87
C ILE A 53 -5.16 -13.15 -2.37
N ARG A 54 -5.21 -12.11 -3.20
CA ARG A 54 -5.24 -12.25 -4.68
C ARG A 54 -4.10 -11.49 -5.37
N THR A 55 -3.49 -10.54 -4.67
CA THR A 55 -2.38 -9.76 -5.19
C THR A 55 -1.26 -9.71 -4.16
N ILE A 56 -0.04 -9.95 -4.60
CA ILE A 56 1.18 -9.87 -3.80
C ILE A 56 2.11 -8.89 -4.50
N CYS A 57 2.59 -7.88 -3.78
CA CYS A 57 3.56 -6.92 -4.29
C CYS A 57 4.86 -7.11 -3.53
N ILE A 58 5.95 -7.32 -4.24
CA ILE A 58 7.32 -7.40 -3.70
C ILE A 58 8.04 -6.13 -4.12
N SER A 59 8.45 -5.33 -3.15
CA SER A 59 9.15 -4.08 -3.41
C SER A 59 10.57 -4.34 -3.95
N HIS A 60 11.28 -5.26 -3.32
CA HIS A 60 12.63 -5.70 -3.69
C HIS A 60 12.95 -7.07 -3.07
N PHE A 61 14.10 -7.64 -3.40
CA PHE A 61 14.45 -9.02 -3.02
C PHE A 61 15.49 -9.11 -1.88
N HIS A 62 15.48 -8.19 -0.90
CA HIS A 62 16.09 -8.50 0.39
C HIS A 62 15.22 -9.51 1.15
N GLY A 63 15.84 -10.35 2.00
CA GLY A 63 15.17 -11.49 2.62
C GLY A 63 13.99 -11.11 3.51
N ASP A 64 14.11 -10.02 4.25
CA ASP A 64 13.08 -9.49 5.14
C ASP A 64 11.81 -8.98 4.42
N HIS A 65 11.86 -8.85 3.08
CA HIS A 65 10.71 -8.46 2.25
C HIS A 65 10.10 -9.62 1.45
N CYS A 66 10.77 -10.78 1.33
CA CYS A 66 10.30 -11.82 0.41
C CYS A 66 10.36 -13.26 0.93
N LEU A 67 11.10 -13.57 2.01
CA LEU A 67 11.30 -14.95 2.46
C LEU A 67 10.04 -15.62 3.00
N GLY A 68 8.98 -14.90 3.32
CA GLY A 68 7.69 -15.46 3.69
C GLY A 68 6.82 -15.88 2.51
N LEU A 69 7.17 -15.46 1.27
CA LEU A 69 6.39 -15.77 0.07
C LEU A 69 6.14 -17.29 -0.11
N PRO A 70 7.13 -18.18 0.03
CA PRO A 70 6.90 -19.62 -0.12
C PRO A 70 5.78 -20.15 0.77
N GLY A 71 5.78 -19.76 2.04
CA GLY A 71 4.74 -20.18 3.00
C GLY A 71 3.34 -19.67 2.62
N ILE A 72 3.23 -18.45 2.10
CA ILE A 72 1.97 -17.90 1.61
C ILE A 72 1.46 -18.69 0.39
N ILE A 73 2.33 -18.95 -0.59
CA ILE A 73 1.95 -19.68 -1.82
C ILE A 73 1.51 -21.11 -1.48
N GLN A 74 2.27 -21.82 -0.63
CA GLN A 74 1.89 -23.17 -0.18
C GLN A 74 0.56 -23.18 0.57
N ARG A 75 0.32 -22.19 1.43
CA ARG A 75 -0.95 -22.06 2.16
C ARG A 75 -2.14 -21.80 1.22
N LEU A 76 -1.96 -21.01 0.18
CA LEU A 76 -2.97 -20.78 -0.87
C LEU A 76 -3.25 -22.08 -1.64
N SER A 77 -2.22 -22.84 -2.00
CA SER A 77 -2.35 -24.16 -2.65
C SER A 77 -3.11 -25.16 -1.79
N LEU A 78 -2.73 -25.29 -0.51
CA LEU A 78 -3.41 -26.17 0.45
C LEU A 78 -4.88 -25.80 0.64
N ALA A 79 -5.22 -24.52 0.55
CA ALA A 79 -6.60 -24.04 0.62
C ALA A 79 -7.36 -24.23 -0.69
N LYS A 80 -6.74 -24.80 -1.72
CA LYS A 80 -7.32 -25.02 -3.07
C LYS A 80 -7.94 -23.76 -3.67
N VAL A 81 -7.23 -22.64 -3.54
CA VAL A 81 -7.66 -21.38 -4.17
C VAL A 81 -7.70 -21.58 -5.68
N THR A 82 -8.81 -21.23 -6.30
CA THR A 82 -9.06 -21.43 -7.74
C THR A 82 -8.81 -20.19 -8.57
N GLU A 83 -8.99 -19.01 -7.97
CA GLU A 83 -8.74 -17.74 -8.66
C GLU A 83 -7.24 -17.49 -8.78
N PRO A 84 -6.80 -16.92 -9.91
CA PRO A 84 -5.40 -16.56 -10.11
C PRO A 84 -4.87 -15.61 -9.03
N VAL A 85 -3.62 -15.83 -8.61
CA VAL A 85 -2.90 -14.96 -7.69
C VAL A 85 -1.83 -14.19 -8.47
N SER A 86 -1.93 -12.87 -8.46
CA SER A 86 -0.97 -12.00 -9.15
C SER A 86 0.21 -11.67 -8.24
N ILE A 87 1.43 -11.79 -8.76
CA ILE A 87 2.66 -11.42 -8.06
C ILE A 87 3.34 -10.32 -8.87
N ILE A 88 3.42 -9.12 -8.31
CA ILE A 88 4.08 -7.94 -8.88
C ILE A 88 5.45 -7.82 -8.23
N TYR A 89 6.50 -7.73 -9.04
CA TYR A 89 7.88 -7.78 -8.54
C TYR A 89 8.86 -7.07 -9.47
N PRO A 90 10.02 -6.57 -8.98
CA PRO A 90 11.09 -6.05 -9.82
C PRO A 90 11.57 -7.10 -10.83
N ARG A 91 11.59 -6.78 -12.12
CA ARG A 91 12.03 -7.70 -13.19
C ARG A 91 13.41 -8.29 -12.93
N GLU A 92 14.30 -7.49 -12.40
CA GLU A 92 15.69 -7.89 -12.12
C GLU A 92 15.78 -8.97 -11.05
N GLY A 93 14.72 -9.15 -10.25
CA GLY A 93 14.63 -10.18 -9.21
C GLY A 93 13.94 -11.47 -9.67
N GLU A 94 13.69 -11.68 -10.95
CA GLU A 94 12.95 -12.84 -11.46
C GLU A 94 13.57 -14.18 -11.06
N ASP A 95 14.90 -14.29 -11.03
CA ASP A 95 15.59 -15.51 -10.60
C ASP A 95 15.44 -15.77 -9.10
N PHE A 96 15.38 -14.73 -8.28
CA PHE A 96 15.06 -14.88 -6.85
C PHE A 96 13.63 -15.35 -6.66
N LEU A 97 12.67 -14.77 -7.40
CA LEU A 97 11.27 -15.21 -7.36
C LEU A 97 11.14 -16.70 -7.73
N LYS A 98 11.76 -17.13 -8.82
CA LYS A 98 11.74 -18.54 -9.25
C LYS A 98 12.28 -19.47 -8.16
N ARG A 99 13.40 -19.12 -7.53
CA ARG A 99 13.97 -19.89 -6.40
C ARG A 99 13.03 -19.95 -5.21
N LEU A 100 12.37 -18.83 -4.84
CA LEU A 100 11.39 -18.80 -3.76
C LEU A 100 10.18 -19.69 -4.05
N LEU A 101 9.68 -19.69 -5.30
CA LEU A 101 8.55 -20.53 -5.70
C LEU A 101 8.89 -22.02 -5.76
N THR A 102 10.16 -22.39 -5.86
CA THR A 102 10.65 -23.78 -5.99
C THR A 102 11.57 -24.22 -4.85
N CYS A 103 11.62 -23.46 -3.74
CA CYS A 103 12.54 -23.74 -2.64
C CYS A 103 12.21 -25.00 -1.82
N SER A 104 11.04 -25.58 -2.02
CA SER A 104 10.63 -26.85 -1.40
C SER A 104 9.66 -27.60 -2.30
N ASP A 105 9.52 -28.91 -2.05
CA ASP A 105 8.53 -29.73 -2.74
C ASP A 105 7.14 -29.53 -2.15
N TYR A 106 6.15 -29.24 -3.01
CA TYR A 106 4.74 -29.15 -2.66
C TYR A 106 3.86 -29.28 -3.91
N HIS A 107 2.64 -29.77 -3.72
CA HIS A 107 1.67 -29.86 -4.80
C HIS A 107 1.07 -28.47 -5.10
N GLN A 108 1.58 -27.81 -6.15
CA GLN A 108 1.07 -26.50 -6.59
C GLN A 108 -0.25 -26.66 -7.35
N THR A 109 -1.30 -26.09 -6.80
CA THR A 109 -2.64 -26.05 -7.43
C THR A 109 -3.00 -24.65 -7.96
N LEU A 110 -2.18 -23.62 -7.64
CA LEU A 110 -2.47 -22.24 -7.96
C LEU A 110 -2.14 -21.91 -9.42
N SER A 111 -2.98 -21.09 -10.01
CA SER A 111 -2.61 -20.29 -11.18
C SER A 111 -1.91 -19.02 -10.71
N LEU A 112 -0.61 -18.87 -11.01
CA LEU A 112 0.18 -17.68 -10.69
C LEU A 112 0.28 -16.78 -11.91
N HIS A 113 -0.07 -15.52 -11.73
CA HIS A 113 0.09 -14.48 -12.73
C HIS A 113 1.30 -13.62 -12.35
N LEU A 114 2.45 -13.90 -12.96
CA LEU A 114 3.71 -13.21 -12.67
C LEU A 114 3.81 -11.91 -13.47
N LEU A 115 3.97 -10.79 -12.78
CA LEU A 115 3.92 -9.43 -13.32
C LEU A 115 5.25 -8.71 -13.03
N PRO A 116 6.30 -8.91 -13.86
CA PRO A 116 7.56 -8.22 -13.67
C PRO A 116 7.44 -6.72 -13.99
N ILE A 117 7.87 -5.87 -13.06
CA ILE A 117 7.93 -4.42 -13.26
C ILE A 117 9.13 -4.12 -14.18
N SER A 118 8.82 -3.62 -15.38
CA SER A 118 9.84 -3.23 -16.38
C SER A 118 9.99 -1.73 -16.53
N ARG A 119 9.01 -0.96 -16.05
CA ARG A 119 8.96 0.51 -16.11
C ARG A 119 8.07 1.04 -14.98
N GLU A 120 8.29 2.28 -14.62
CA GLU A 120 7.42 3.00 -13.69
C GLU A 120 6.04 3.27 -14.27
N GLY A 121 5.08 3.52 -13.40
CA GLY A 121 3.69 3.82 -13.72
C GLY A 121 2.74 2.68 -13.39
N MET A 122 1.62 2.63 -14.08
CA MET A 122 0.59 1.61 -13.84
C MET A 122 1.11 0.22 -14.24
N VAL A 123 1.12 -0.71 -13.29
CA VAL A 123 1.60 -2.09 -13.47
C VAL A 123 0.49 -3.13 -13.42
N TYR A 124 -0.62 -2.84 -12.70
CA TYR A 124 -1.72 -3.79 -12.55
C TYR A 124 -3.04 -3.11 -12.18
N GLN A 125 -4.14 -3.75 -12.57
CA GLN A 125 -5.50 -3.39 -12.18
C GLN A 125 -6.08 -4.49 -11.27
N ALA A 126 -6.21 -4.21 -9.98
CA ALA A 126 -6.84 -5.10 -9.02
C ALA A 126 -8.28 -4.63 -8.76
N GLY A 127 -9.24 -5.26 -9.41
CA GLY A 127 -10.64 -4.82 -9.34
C GLY A 127 -10.81 -3.35 -9.72
N LYS A 128 -11.22 -2.52 -8.76
CA LYS A 128 -11.38 -1.06 -8.95
C LYS A 128 -10.12 -0.26 -8.61
N LEU A 129 -9.06 -0.92 -8.19
CA LEU A 129 -7.82 -0.29 -7.75
C LEU A 129 -6.77 -0.37 -8.85
N ARG A 130 -6.12 0.75 -9.15
CA ARG A 130 -4.89 0.78 -9.96
C ARG A 130 -3.70 0.62 -9.03
N ILE A 131 -2.75 -0.22 -9.41
CA ILE A 131 -1.46 -0.36 -8.74
C ILE A 131 -0.40 0.24 -9.65
N GLU A 132 0.28 1.24 -9.15
CA GLU A 132 1.38 1.94 -9.80
C GLU A 132 2.67 1.62 -9.04
N ALA A 133 3.75 1.36 -9.77
CA ALA A 133 5.08 1.13 -9.22
C ALA A 133 5.99 2.30 -9.59
N ILE A 134 6.74 2.81 -8.61
CA ILE A 134 7.68 3.92 -8.77
C ILE A 134 9.01 3.50 -8.17
N LYS A 135 10.09 3.72 -8.94
CA LYS A 135 11.42 3.28 -8.56
C LYS A 135 11.92 4.02 -7.32
N LEU A 136 12.51 3.29 -6.41
CA LEU A 136 13.15 3.79 -5.21
C LEU A 136 14.67 3.81 -5.38
N LYS A 137 15.34 4.64 -4.57
CA LYS A 137 16.80 4.70 -4.54
C LYS A 137 17.30 3.79 -3.42
N HIS A 138 17.67 2.57 -3.79
CA HIS A 138 18.20 1.58 -2.87
C HIS A 138 19.33 0.78 -3.52
N ARG A 139 20.08 0.00 -2.73
CA ARG A 139 21.25 -0.79 -3.18
C ARG A 139 20.96 -1.81 -4.26
N ILE A 140 19.74 -2.33 -4.26
CA ILE A 140 19.21 -3.24 -5.30
C ILE A 140 17.95 -2.63 -5.93
N PRO A 141 17.52 -3.09 -7.11
CA PRO A 141 16.29 -2.61 -7.74
C PRO A 141 15.10 -2.71 -6.78
N ALA A 142 14.52 -1.56 -6.43
CA ALA A 142 13.43 -1.44 -5.48
C ALA A 142 12.34 -0.52 -6.01
N TYR A 143 11.08 -0.82 -5.64
CA TYR A 143 9.91 -0.04 -6.03
C TYR A 143 9.00 0.20 -4.82
N GLY A 144 8.46 1.42 -4.75
CA GLY A 144 7.30 1.72 -3.94
C GLY A 144 6.01 1.52 -4.72
N PHE A 145 4.91 1.35 -4.02
CA PHE A 145 3.60 1.10 -4.64
C PHE A 145 2.61 2.20 -4.27
N ARG A 146 1.96 2.75 -5.29
CA ARG A 146 0.85 3.67 -5.15
C ARG A 146 -0.42 2.96 -5.60
N ILE A 147 -1.37 2.76 -4.69
CA ILE A 147 -2.62 2.06 -4.94
C ILE A 147 -3.73 3.09 -4.94
N VAL A 148 -4.37 3.24 -6.10
CA VAL A 148 -5.31 4.32 -6.37
C VAL A 148 -6.69 3.76 -6.66
N GLN A 149 -7.67 4.20 -5.91
CA GLN A 149 -9.06 4.11 -6.31
C GLN A 149 -9.37 5.39 -7.12
N PRO A 150 -9.56 5.28 -8.43
CA PRO A 150 -9.91 6.44 -9.23
C PRO A 150 -11.14 7.13 -8.69
N GLY A 151 -11.08 8.43 -8.62
CA GLY A 151 -12.20 9.29 -8.32
C GLY A 151 -13.20 9.34 -9.47
N GLY A 152 -13.76 10.49 -9.68
CA GLY A 152 -14.74 10.66 -10.74
C GLY A 152 -15.52 11.96 -10.57
N PHE A 153 -16.80 11.88 -10.78
CA PHE A 153 -17.68 13.03 -10.61
C PHE A 153 -19.01 12.60 -10.02
N ARG A 154 -19.64 13.55 -9.34
CA ARG A 154 -20.99 13.43 -8.81
C ARG A 154 -21.82 14.56 -9.34
N PHE A 155 -22.87 14.23 -10.07
CA PHE A 155 -23.80 15.24 -10.58
C PHE A 155 -24.43 16.05 -9.44
N ASP A 156 -24.53 17.36 -9.66
CA ASP A 156 -25.23 18.28 -8.79
C ASP A 156 -26.69 18.38 -9.28
N LYS A 157 -27.63 17.95 -8.43
CA LYS A 157 -29.05 17.89 -8.81
C LYS A 157 -29.63 19.26 -9.18
N GLU A 158 -29.23 20.31 -8.45
CA GLU A 158 -29.71 21.66 -8.68
C GLU A 158 -29.19 22.19 -10.03
N LYS A 159 -27.93 21.96 -10.32
CA LYS A 159 -27.34 22.34 -11.61
C LYS A 159 -27.93 21.54 -12.78
N LEU A 160 -28.24 20.27 -12.62
CA LEU A 160 -28.92 19.48 -13.65
C LEU A 160 -30.33 20.04 -13.92
N ILE A 161 -31.09 20.37 -12.87
CA ILE A 161 -32.43 20.96 -13.00
C ILE A 161 -32.34 22.33 -13.71
N ALA A 162 -31.43 23.20 -13.29
CA ALA A 162 -31.23 24.53 -13.91
C ALA A 162 -30.83 24.42 -15.39
N ALA A 163 -30.07 23.38 -15.74
CA ALA A 163 -29.69 23.08 -17.12
C ALA A 163 -30.77 22.34 -17.92
N GLY A 164 -31.90 21.99 -17.31
CA GLY A 164 -32.99 21.25 -17.97
C GLY A 164 -32.67 19.78 -18.26
N ILE A 165 -31.63 19.22 -17.63
CA ILE A 165 -31.15 17.86 -17.88
C ILE A 165 -31.83 16.88 -16.93
N LYS A 166 -32.56 15.87 -17.48
CA LYS A 166 -33.26 14.85 -16.72
C LYS A 166 -33.32 13.51 -17.47
N GLY A 167 -33.62 12.43 -16.73
CA GLY A 167 -33.85 11.11 -17.32
C GLY A 167 -32.68 10.59 -18.17
N LYS A 168 -32.95 10.18 -19.39
CA LYS A 168 -31.94 9.59 -20.31
C LYS A 168 -30.79 10.54 -20.65
N SER A 169 -31.03 11.85 -20.66
CA SER A 169 -30.00 12.88 -20.96
C SER A 169 -28.88 12.89 -19.92
N VAL A 170 -29.16 12.56 -18.65
CA VAL A 170 -28.13 12.42 -17.60
C VAL A 170 -27.18 11.25 -17.92
N GLY A 171 -27.73 10.12 -18.43
CA GLY A 171 -26.94 8.97 -18.87
C GLY A 171 -26.01 9.32 -20.03
N ILE A 172 -26.54 10.01 -21.04
CA ILE A 172 -25.75 10.47 -22.20
C ILE A 172 -24.62 11.40 -21.76
N LEU A 173 -24.93 12.38 -20.89
CA LEU A 173 -23.92 13.30 -20.35
C LEU A 173 -22.86 12.58 -19.53
N LYS A 174 -23.23 11.53 -18.79
CA LYS A 174 -22.30 10.68 -18.06
C LYS A 174 -21.31 9.96 -18.98
N GLU A 175 -21.81 9.40 -20.07
CA GLU A 175 -21.01 8.59 -21.01
C GLU A 175 -20.17 9.45 -21.95
N LYS A 176 -20.80 10.48 -22.58
CA LYS A 176 -20.16 11.31 -23.60
C LYS A 176 -19.37 12.50 -23.05
N GLY A 177 -19.60 12.89 -21.79
CA GLY A 177 -18.97 14.05 -21.15
C GLY A 177 -19.62 15.38 -21.53
N GLU A 178 -20.40 15.43 -22.61
CA GLU A 178 -21.10 16.63 -23.08
C GLU A 178 -22.49 16.30 -23.66
N LEU A 179 -23.35 17.28 -23.68
CA LEU A 179 -24.71 17.16 -24.21
C LEU A 179 -25.08 18.46 -24.95
N GLN A 180 -25.47 18.33 -26.21
CA GLN A 180 -26.06 19.47 -26.96
C GLN A 180 -27.49 19.69 -26.48
N THR A 181 -27.82 20.94 -26.13
CA THR A 181 -29.14 21.36 -25.72
C THR A 181 -29.57 22.61 -26.56
N GLU A 182 -30.81 23.00 -26.46
CA GLU A 182 -31.30 24.21 -27.08
C GLU A 182 -30.57 25.50 -26.56
N LYS A 183 -30.01 25.41 -25.35
CA LYS A 183 -29.26 26.50 -24.69
C LYS A 183 -27.76 26.45 -24.96
N GLY A 184 -27.30 25.50 -25.77
CA GLY A 184 -25.88 25.26 -26.08
C GLY A 184 -25.34 23.96 -25.54
N ILE A 185 -24.01 23.78 -25.60
CA ILE A 185 -23.32 22.58 -25.11
C ILE A 185 -23.17 22.66 -23.59
N ILE A 186 -23.64 21.65 -22.90
CA ILE A 186 -23.47 21.48 -21.46
C ILE A 186 -22.46 20.38 -21.23
N THR A 187 -21.35 20.67 -20.54
CA THR A 187 -20.33 19.70 -20.18
C THR A 187 -20.66 19.06 -18.85
N ARG A 188 -20.21 17.81 -18.65
CA ARG A 188 -20.34 17.07 -17.39
C ARG A 188 -19.78 17.86 -16.21
N GLU A 189 -18.64 18.49 -16.40
CA GLU A 189 -17.92 19.28 -15.40
C GLU A 189 -18.75 20.48 -14.91
N SER A 190 -19.52 21.11 -15.79
CA SER A 190 -20.34 22.27 -15.43
C SER A 190 -21.48 21.96 -14.47
N VAL A 191 -21.98 20.71 -14.48
CA VAL A 191 -23.12 20.23 -13.67
C VAL A 191 -22.75 19.13 -12.68
N SER A 192 -21.46 18.95 -12.38
CA SER A 192 -21.00 17.97 -11.40
C SER A 192 -19.95 18.56 -10.47
N LYS A 193 -19.65 17.80 -9.41
CA LYS A 193 -18.52 18.03 -8.50
C LYS A 193 -17.52 16.91 -8.71
N THR A 194 -16.24 17.24 -8.84
CA THR A 194 -15.16 16.25 -8.91
C THR A 194 -15.04 15.51 -7.59
N ILE A 195 -14.93 14.20 -7.66
CA ILE A 195 -14.55 13.33 -6.54
C ILE A 195 -13.07 13.02 -6.75
N PRO A 196 -12.17 13.42 -5.84
CA PRO A 196 -10.75 13.14 -5.98
C PRO A 196 -10.46 11.63 -5.88
N ASP A 197 -9.34 11.23 -6.47
CA ASP A 197 -8.79 9.90 -6.26
C ASP A 197 -8.59 9.64 -4.77
N ARG A 198 -8.66 8.37 -4.39
CA ARG A 198 -8.29 7.91 -3.05
C ARG A 198 -7.02 7.11 -3.16
N VAL A 199 -6.08 7.34 -2.27
CA VAL A 199 -4.71 6.88 -2.45
C VAL A 199 -4.17 6.25 -1.18
N PHE A 200 -3.72 5.01 -1.30
CA PHE A 200 -2.79 4.37 -0.37
C PHE A 200 -1.42 4.31 -1.02
N THR A 201 -0.39 4.58 -0.24
CA THR A 201 1.00 4.45 -0.72
C THR A 201 1.83 3.62 0.23
N TYR A 202 2.68 2.77 -0.34
CA TYR A 202 3.75 2.06 0.36
C TYR A 202 5.11 2.52 -0.18
N VAL A 203 5.90 3.12 0.68
CA VAL A 203 7.31 3.46 0.42
C VAL A 203 8.16 2.47 1.19
N ALA A 204 8.79 1.56 0.46
CA ALA A 204 9.75 0.60 0.97
C ALA A 204 11.14 1.25 1.09
N ASP A 205 12.17 0.45 1.30
CA ASP A 205 13.56 0.86 1.55
C ASP A 205 14.08 1.84 0.50
N THR A 206 14.51 3.02 0.95
CA THR A 206 14.97 4.07 0.05
C THR A 206 15.81 5.14 0.74
N ALA A 207 16.81 5.64 0.05
CA ALA A 207 17.46 6.89 0.44
C ALA A 207 16.49 8.08 0.32
N PRO A 208 16.69 9.17 1.07
CA PRO A 208 15.87 10.38 0.94
C PRO A 208 16.06 11.04 -0.44
N GLY A 209 15.00 11.68 -0.95
CA GLY A 209 15.07 12.43 -2.21
C GLY A 209 13.72 12.67 -2.87
N ASN A 210 13.74 13.48 -3.94
CA ASN A 210 12.53 13.87 -4.67
C ASN A 210 11.85 12.72 -5.45
N HIS A 211 12.53 11.58 -5.63
CA HIS A 211 12.00 10.42 -6.33
C HIS A 211 10.81 9.78 -5.59
N VAL A 212 10.68 9.98 -4.26
CA VAL A 212 9.51 9.51 -3.51
C VAL A 212 8.28 10.42 -3.65
N LYS A 213 8.44 11.63 -4.18
CA LYS A 213 7.33 12.58 -4.34
C LYS A 213 6.14 12.02 -5.12
N PRO A 214 6.32 11.36 -6.30
CA PRO A 214 5.18 10.81 -7.04
C PRO A 214 4.40 9.74 -6.27
N LEU A 215 5.07 9.03 -5.34
CA LEU A 215 4.41 8.08 -4.44
C LEU A 215 3.57 8.80 -3.39
N MET A 216 4.14 9.79 -2.72
CA MET A 216 3.56 10.41 -1.53
C MET A 216 2.48 11.46 -1.85
N ASP A 217 2.51 12.06 -3.04
CA ASP A 217 1.68 13.21 -3.41
C ASP A 217 0.19 12.99 -3.09
N HIS A 218 -0.33 13.79 -2.14
CA HIS A 218 -1.71 13.76 -1.66
C HIS A 218 -2.22 12.37 -1.23
N ALA A 219 -1.36 11.48 -0.72
CA ALA A 219 -1.79 10.18 -0.23
C ALA A 219 -2.74 10.31 0.98
N ASP A 220 -3.87 9.58 0.95
CA ASP A 220 -4.79 9.51 2.10
C ASP A 220 -4.16 8.71 3.25
N LEU A 221 -3.37 7.68 2.93
CA LEU A 221 -2.64 6.86 3.90
C LEU A 221 -1.28 6.47 3.32
N LEU A 222 -0.21 6.85 3.98
CA LEU A 222 1.16 6.51 3.64
C LEU A 222 1.72 5.51 4.65
N LEU A 223 2.13 4.34 4.18
CA LEU A 223 2.99 3.42 4.90
C LEU A 223 4.42 3.63 4.42
N CYS A 224 5.35 3.95 5.31
CA CYS A 224 6.70 4.35 4.93
C CYS A 224 7.75 3.70 5.82
N GLU A 225 8.81 3.19 5.21
CA GLU A 225 10.01 2.82 5.97
C GLU A 225 10.52 4.01 6.77
N THR A 226 11.00 3.74 7.96
CA THR A 226 11.56 4.72 8.88
C THR A 226 12.57 4.00 9.76
N THR A 227 13.62 3.50 9.10
CA THR A 227 14.55 2.54 9.69
C THR A 227 15.35 3.15 10.82
N PHE A 228 15.67 4.46 10.74
CA PHE A 228 16.52 5.16 11.70
C PHE A 228 15.82 6.37 12.32
N MET A 229 16.20 6.71 13.55
CA MET A 229 15.86 8.00 14.15
C MET A 229 16.75 9.11 13.56
N GLU A 230 16.33 10.36 13.70
CA GLU A 230 16.99 11.50 13.06
C GLU A 230 18.45 11.70 13.51
N ASN A 231 18.76 11.35 14.76
CA ASN A 231 20.13 11.42 15.29
C ASN A 231 21.09 10.37 14.68
N GLU A 232 20.57 9.43 13.88
CA GLU A 232 21.35 8.40 13.19
C GLU A 232 21.33 8.60 11.66
N ARG A 233 21.25 9.85 11.20
CA ARG A 233 21.20 10.23 9.78
C ARG A 233 22.37 9.67 8.98
N ASP A 234 23.58 9.67 9.53
CA ASP A 234 24.77 9.14 8.87
C ASP A 234 24.62 7.65 8.53
N LEU A 235 23.99 6.88 9.43
CA LEU A 235 23.67 5.47 9.17
C LEU A 235 22.58 5.33 8.12
N ALA A 236 21.54 6.14 8.18
CA ALA A 236 20.47 6.13 7.18
C ALA A 236 21.03 6.40 5.79
N GLU A 237 21.89 7.39 5.63
CA GLU A 237 22.56 7.70 4.38
C GLU A 237 23.50 6.58 3.91
N ALA A 238 24.26 5.98 4.84
CA ALA A 238 25.19 4.87 4.54
C ALA A 238 24.48 3.60 4.05
N TYR A 239 23.23 3.40 4.45
CA TYR A 239 22.43 2.20 4.11
C TYR A 239 21.28 2.46 3.15
N ASP A 240 21.14 3.66 2.59
CA ASP A 240 20.03 4.07 1.70
C ASP A 240 18.65 3.91 2.37
N HIS A 241 18.49 4.44 3.59
CA HIS A 241 17.25 4.44 4.35
C HIS A 241 16.80 5.85 4.76
N LEU A 242 15.52 5.95 5.17
CA LEU A 242 14.96 7.16 5.73
C LEU A 242 15.16 7.24 7.25
N THR A 243 15.24 8.49 7.74
CA THR A 243 15.09 8.79 9.17
C THR A 243 13.66 9.19 9.47
N THR A 244 13.31 9.22 10.77
CA THR A 244 12.06 9.80 11.29
C THR A 244 11.82 11.21 10.74
N GLY A 245 12.83 12.07 10.79
CA GLY A 245 12.76 13.44 10.31
C GLY A 245 12.55 13.54 8.80
N THR A 246 13.30 12.75 8.01
CA THR A 246 13.16 12.75 6.54
C THR A 246 11.82 12.20 6.10
N ALA A 247 11.31 11.12 6.70
CA ALA A 247 10.00 10.54 6.39
C ALA A 247 8.85 11.49 6.75
N ALA A 248 8.88 12.07 7.95
CA ALA A 248 7.86 13.01 8.42
C ALA A 248 7.83 14.29 7.58
N LYS A 249 9.01 14.84 7.26
CA LYS A 249 9.11 16.02 6.39
C LYS A 249 8.60 15.74 4.98
N ALA A 250 8.96 14.60 4.39
CA ALA A 250 8.46 14.20 3.07
C ALA A 250 6.94 14.05 3.07
N ALA A 251 6.34 13.45 4.13
CA ALA A 251 4.90 13.35 4.27
C ALA A 251 4.21 14.72 4.36
N LEU A 252 4.79 15.66 5.14
CA LEU A 252 4.28 17.03 5.26
C LEU A 252 4.34 17.78 3.93
N ASP A 253 5.50 17.76 3.27
CA ASP A 253 5.75 18.51 2.03
C ASP A 253 4.86 18.00 0.87
N ASN A 254 4.46 16.72 0.89
CA ASN A 254 3.60 16.11 -0.11
C ASN A 254 2.12 16.01 0.33
N GLN A 255 1.71 16.74 1.37
CA GLN A 255 0.33 16.87 1.83
C GLN A 255 -0.35 15.51 2.11
N VAL A 256 0.40 14.56 2.63
CA VAL A 256 -0.11 13.26 3.07
C VAL A 256 -1.14 13.45 4.17
N ALA A 257 -2.22 12.67 4.18
CA ALA A 257 -3.23 12.82 5.22
C ALA A 257 -2.83 12.11 6.53
N PHE A 258 -2.25 10.89 6.45
CA PHE A 258 -1.73 10.12 7.59
C PHE A 258 -0.45 9.38 7.21
N LEU A 259 0.55 9.40 8.09
CA LEU A 259 1.79 8.63 7.98
C LEU A 259 1.78 7.48 8.99
N ILE A 260 2.03 6.27 8.51
CA ILE A 260 2.33 5.10 9.34
C ILE A 260 3.78 4.72 9.06
N ALA A 261 4.62 4.90 10.05
CA ALA A 261 6.02 4.53 10.02
C ALA A 261 6.19 3.04 10.34
N THR A 262 7.12 2.39 9.67
CA THR A 262 7.41 0.97 9.82
C THR A 262 8.87 0.66 9.48
N HIS A 263 9.26 -0.61 9.44
CA HIS A 263 10.59 -1.08 9.06
C HIS A 263 11.69 -0.55 9.99
N PHE A 264 11.48 -0.71 11.30
CA PHE A 264 12.36 -0.17 12.33
C PHE A 264 13.58 -1.06 12.56
N SER A 265 14.75 -0.47 12.71
CA SER A 265 15.95 -1.17 13.15
C SER A 265 15.70 -1.85 14.51
N GLU A 266 16.31 -3.02 14.70
CA GLU A 266 16.24 -3.83 15.93
C GLU A 266 16.75 -3.10 17.17
N ARG A 267 17.57 -2.05 16.99
CA ARG A 267 18.12 -1.21 18.08
C ARG A 267 17.05 -0.46 18.87
N TYR A 268 15.90 -0.17 18.25
CA TYR A 268 14.80 0.54 18.90
C TYR A 268 13.83 -0.45 19.55
N ARG A 269 13.91 -0.57 20.85
CA ARG A 269 13.03 -1.46 21.62
C ARG A 269 11.63 -0.87 21.87
N ASN A 270 11.50 0.45 21.78
CA ASN A 270 10.26 1.18 22.06
C ASN A 270 9.90 2.10 20.90
N THR A 271 8.82 1.77 20.20
CA THR A 271 8.30 2.54 19.07
C THR A 271 7.70 3.89 19.45
N ARG A 272 7.37 4.11 20.74
CA ARG A 272 6.81 5.39 21.21
C ARG A 272 7.79 6.56 21.06
N VAL A 273 9.10 6.31 21.15
CA VAL A 273 10.11 7.35 20.93
C VAL A 273 10.15 7.77 19.48
N ILE A 274 9.99 6.81 18.56
CA ILE A 274 9.88 7.03 17.12
C ILE A 274 8.63 7.86 16.81
N GLU A 275 7.47 7.44 17.34
CA GLU A 275 6.22 8.17 17.13
C GLU A 275 6.28 9.60 17.65
N LYS A 276 6.90 9.82 18.80
CA LYS A 276 7.08 11.15 19.36
C LYS A 276 7.88 12.05 18.42
N GLU A 277 9.02 11.59 17.94
CA GLU A 277 9.89 12.35 17.03
C GLU A 277 9.20 12.64 15.67
N LEU A 278 8.51 11.66 15.10
CA LEU A 278 7.71 11.86 13.89
C LEU A 278 6.66 12.95 14.07
N ARG A 279 5.96 12.97 15.21
CA ARG A 279 4.88 13.93 15.49
C ARG A 279 5.35 15.35 15.76
N GLU A 280 6.60 15.54 16.10
CA GLU A 280 7.21 16.87 16.21
C GLU A 280 7.24 17.57 14.83
N VAL A 281 7.37 16.80 13.73
CA VAL A 281 7.39 17.31 12.36
C VAL A 281 6.02 17.15 11.69
N PHE A 282 5.39 15.99 11.80
CA PHE A 282 4.10 15.69 11.19
C PHE A 282 3.13 15.08 12.22
N PRO A 283 2.22 15.88 12.82
CA PRO A 283 1.38 15.45 13.92
C PRO A 283 0.48 14.25 13.66
N ARG A 284 0.12 13.97 12.37
CA ARG A 284 -0.68 12.81 11.97
C ARG A 284 0.17 11.60 11.62
N SER A 285 1.21 11.35 12.39
CA SER A 285 2.11 10.20 12.29
C SER A 285 1.83 9.17 13.36
N TYR A 286 2.04 7.91 13.02
CA TYR A 286 1.92 6.74 13.90
C TYR A 286 3.11 5.84 13.68
N ALA A 287 3.72 5.33 14.75
CA ALA A 287 4.67 4.22 14.65
C ALA A 287 3.89 2.91 14.69
N ALA A 288 4.05 2.10 13.65
CA ALA A 288 3.35 0.82 13.56
C ALA A 288 3.84 -0.16 14.66
N GLU A 289 2.94 -0.99 15.13
CA GLU A 289 3.24 -2.16 15.95
C GLU A 289 2.74 -3.42 15.23
N ASP A 290 3.42 -4.53 15.45
CA ASP A 290 2.99 -5.83 14.92
C ASP A 290 1.55 -6.13 15.34
N LEU A 291 0.80 -6.75 14.44
CA LEU A 291 -0.59 -7.14 14.66
C LEU A 291 -1.52 -5.96 14.99
N THR A 292 -1.27 -4.82 14.37
CA THR A 292 -2.12 -3.64 14.45
C THR A 292 -2.87 -3.42 13.15
N ARG A 293 -4.12 -2.98 13.24
CA ARG A 293 -4.94 -2.57 12.11
C ARG A 293 -5.17 -1.06 12.16
N PHE A 294 -4.93 -0.41 11.04
CA PHE A 294 -5.30 0.96 10.77
C PHE A 294 -6.49 1.01 9.81
N SER A 295 -7.61 1.55 10.26
CA SER A 295 -8.85 1.65 9.49
C SER A 295 -9.16 3.10 9.15
N LEU A 296 -8.92 3.50 7.90
CA LEU A 296 -9.21 4.84 7.42
C LEU A 296 -10.63 4.94 6.87
N VAL A 297 -11.47 5.76 7.53
CA VAL A 297 -12.77 6.16 7.03
C VAL A 297 -12.58 7.36 6.09
N LEU A 298 -12.53 7.09 4.79
CA LEU A 298 -12.17 8.08 3.75
C LEU A 298 -13.10 9.29 3.71
N LYS A 299 -14.38 9.13 4.07
CA LYS A 299 -15.39 10.21 4.05
C LYS A 299 -15.12 11.26 5.14
N THR A 300 -14.78 10.82 6.34
CA THR A 300 -14.54 11.69 7.51
C THR A 300 -13.05 11.98 7.72
N LYS A 301 -12.18 11.31 6.98
CA LYS A 301 -10.72 11.32 7.21
C LYS A 301 -10.37 10.99 8.66
N THR A 302 -11.03 9.97 9.22
CA THR A 302 -10.78 9.47 10.57
C THR A 302 -10.00 8.17 10.49
N LEU A 303 -8.89 8.08 11.21
CA LEU A 303 -8.07 6.89 11.31
C LEU A 303 -8.32 6.23 12.68
N ASN A 304 -8.81 4.99 12.65
CA ASN A 304 -8.98 4.16 13.83
C ASN A 304 -7.83 3.15 13.91
N VAL A 305 -7.34 2.90 15.11
CA VAL A 305 -6.23 1.97 15.36
C VAL A 305 -6.70 0.91 16.34
N GLU A 306 -6.52 -0.36 15.99
CA GLU A 306 -6.90 -1.49 16.85
C GLU A 306 -5.87 -2.61 16.77
N THR A 307 -5.69 -3.36 17.85
CA THR A 307 -4.84 -4.55 17.88
C THR A 307 -5.59 -5.72 17.27
N LEU A 308 -4.94 -6.43 16.34
CA LEU A 308 -5.46 -7.68 15.80
C LEU A 308 -5.34 -8.77 16.88
N ARG A 309 -6.47 -9.33 17.30
CA ARG A 309 -6.51 -10.48 18.19
C ARG A 309 -7.28 -11.59 17.52
N LYS A 310 -6.75 -12.82 17.62
CA LYS A 310 -7.56 -14.00 17.34
C LYS A 310 -8.75 -13.93 18.31
N LYS A 311 -9.98 -13.92 17.83
CA LYS A 311 -11.13 -14.22 18.68
C LYS A 311 -10.90 -15.64 19.17
N ASN A 312 -10.60 -15.79 20.46
CA ASN A 312 -10.59 -17.09 21.11
C ASN A 312 -12.00 -17.68 20.88
N GLY A 313 -12.08 -18.67 20.01
CA GLY A 313 -13.27 -19.49 19.87
C GLY A 313 -13.35 -20.49 21.00
#